data_b705ad3983bd8258ac1907fa8973a919
#
_entry.id   b705ad3983bd8258ac1907fa8973a919
#
_cell.length_a   1.000
_cell.length_b   1.000
_cell.length_c   1.000
_cell.angle_alpha   90.00
_cell.angle_beta   90.00
_cell.angle_gamma   90.00
#
_symmetry.space_group_name_H-M   'P 1'
#
loop_
_entity.id
_entity.type
_entity.pdbx_description
1 polymer ?
#
loop_
_entity_poly.entity_id
_entity_poly.type
_entity_poly.pdbx_seq_one_letter_code
_entity_poly.pdbx_strand_id
1 'polypeptide(L)'
;LTRSRERLETKTRIHGELGQVLLATRRYLLDTSTDAPVDLWKKNIAMLRKEAKAEQEEMPLEMLSRIADATGIKLNVSGEMPVDEKVQKLFMEASAEALTNAVSHAGAKTLEIILTETESSYSITFKNDGVNPTEPIVEGGGLTNLRRKVEEQFGTMEISIEPEFSLNVTVRKESGESNG
;
A
#
# COMPACT_ATOMS: atom_id res chain seq x y z
N LEU A 1 -8.05 19.05 19.22
CA LEU A 1 -6.76 19.61 19.72
C LEU A 1 -5.79 18.52 20.19
N THR A 2 -6.24 17.40 20.75
CA THR A 2 -5.40 16.29 21.28
C THR A 2 -4.72 15.50 20.16
N ARG A 3 -5.44 15.08 19.12
CA ARG A 3 -4.89 14.26 18.00
C ARG A 3 -3.80 14.99 17.21
N SER A 4 -3.93 16.28 16.97
CA SER A 4 -2.90 17.05 16.24
C SER A 4 -1.62 17.21 17.06
N ARG A 5 -1.73 17.27 18.37
CA ARG A 5 -0.59 17.40 19.29
C ARG A 5 0.18 16.07 19.38
N GLU A 6 -0.53 14.96 19.51
CA GLU A 6 0.03 13.61 19.49
C GLU A 6 0.76 13.31 18.16
N ARG A 7 0.17 13.69 17.01
CA ARG A 7 0.83 13.56 15.69
C ARG A 7 2.12 14.37 15.59
N LEU A 8 2.14 15.59 16.14
CA LEU A 8 3.34 16.43 16.11
C LEU A 8 4.45 15.85 17.00
N GLU A 9 4.11 15.39 18.20
CA GLU A 9 5.04 14.75 19.13
C GLU A 9 5.64 13.47 18.54
N THR A 10 4.80 12.64 17.89
CA THR A 10 5.24 11.44 17.18
C THR A 10 6.19 11.77 16.04
N LYS A 11 5.87 12.75 15.19
CA LYS A 11 6.76 13.21 14.10
C LYS A 11 8.10 13.69 14.62
N THR A 12 8.10 14.49 15.68
CA THR A 12 9.33 15.02 16.29
C THR A 12 10.20 13.89 16.84
N ARG A 13 9.60 12.89 17.49
CA ARG A 13 10.30 11.70 17.99
C ARG A 13 10.91 10.89 16.84
N ILE A 14 10.15 10.62 15.79
CA ILE A 14 10.63 9.88 14.59
C ILE A 14 11.82 10.59 13.96
N HIS A 15 11.74 11.91 13.78
CA HIS A 15 12.85 12.69 13.24
C HIS A 15 14.10 12.62 14.11
N GLY A 16 13.95 12.64 15.44
CA GLY A 16 15.07 12.51 16.38
C GLY A 16 15.73 11.12 16.30
N GLU A 17 14.93 10.06 16.28
CA GLU A 17 15.44 8.68 16.21
C GLU A 17 16.06 8.37 14.83
N LEU A 18 15.48 8.84 13.73
CA LEU A 18 16.09 8.73 12.40
C LEU A 18 17.40 9.50 12.30
N GLY A 19 17.49 10.68 12.90
CA GLY A 19 18.73 11.43 12.99
C GLY A 19 19.86 10.66 13.66
N GLN A 20 19.56 9.96 14.77
CA GLN A 20 20.53 9.08 15.46
C GLN A 20 20.99 7.91 14.57
N VAL A 21 20.04 7.28 13.85
CA VAL A 21 20.37 6.19 12.90
C VAL A 21 21.31 6.69 11.81
N LEU A 22 21.00 7.82 11.21
CA LEU A 22 21.82 8.40 10.14
C LEU A 22 23.23 8.74 10.63
N LEU A 23 23.36 9.31 11.83
CA LEU A 23 24.66 9.61 12.44
C LEU A 23 25.47 8.34 12.75
N ALA A 24 24.83 7.32 13.31
CA ALA A 24 25.46 6.04 13.61
C ALA A 24 25.89 5.32 12.32
N THR A 25 25.02 5.32 11.29
CA THR A 25 25.34 4.75 9.98
C THR A 25 26.49 5.47 9.30
N ARG A 26 26.48 6.81 9.34
CA ARG A 26 27.58 7.63 8.80
C ARG A 26 28.90 7.30 9.49
N ARG A 27 28.91 7.20 10.82
CA ARG A 27 30.10 6.84 11.59
C ARG A 27 30.63 5.47 11.18
N TYR A 28 29.76 4.46 11.07
CA TYR A 28 30.13 3.12 10.61
C TYR A 28 30.72 3.11 9.20
N LEU A 29 30.17 3.91 8.28
CA LEU A 29 30.67 4.01 6.91
C LEU A 29 32.03 4.73 6.80
N LEU A 30 32.32 5.64 7.72
CA LEU A 30 33.57 6.39 7.75
C LEU A 30 34.67 5.68 8.54
N ASP A 31 34.32 4.83 9.49
CA ASP A 31 35.23 4.07 10.33
C ASP A 31 34.72 2.64 10.50
N THR A 32 35.22 1.75 9.64
CA THR A 32 34.86 0.33 9.63
C THR A 32 35.39 -0.45 10.84
N SER A 33 36.15 0.17 11.74
CA SER A 33 36.54 -0.41 13.01
C SER A 33 35.43 -0.41 14.07
N THR A 34 34.35 0.34 13.81
CA THR A 34 33.14 0.35 14.65
C THR A 34 32.15 -0.73 14.20
N ASP A 35 31.46 -1.36 15.16
CA ASP A 35 30.43 -2.33 14.85
C ASP A 35 29.25 -1.69 14.12
N ALA A 36 28.70 -2.44 13.15
CA ALA A 36 27.52 -1.99 12.42
C ALA A 36 26.35 -1.79 13.40
N PRO A 37 25.62 -0.64 13.33
CA PRO A 37 24.54 -0.33 14.27
C PRO A 37 23.24 -1.10 13.94
N VAL A 38 23.35 -2.42 13.83
CA VAL A 38 22.26 -3.32 13.36
C VAL A 38 21.05 -3.25 14.28
N ASP A 39 21.25 -3.21 15.57
CA ASP A 39 20.13 -3.16 16.54
C ASP A 39 19.39 -1.83 16.47
N LEU A 40 20.12 -0.73 16.21
CA LEU A 40 19.53 0.57 16.00
C LEU A 40 18.70 0.59 14.69
N TRP A 41 19.20 -0.03 13.62
CA TRP A 41 18.47 -0.19 12.37
C TRP A 41 17.20 -1.01 12.55
N LYS A 42 17.29 -2.19 13.21
CA LYS A 42 16.14 -3.06 13.49
C LYS A 42 15.07 -2.35 14.31
N LYS A 43 15.49 -1.64 15.38
CA LYS A 43 14.56 -0.87 16.23
C LYS A 43 13.82 0.20 15.43
N ASN A 44 14.53 0.94 14.59
CA ASN A 44 13.93 2.01 13.79
C ASN A 44 12.99 1.46 12.70
N ILE A 45 13.37 0.35 12.04
CA ILE A 45 12.50 -0.33 11.08
C ILE A 45 11.20 -0.80 11.77
N ALA A 46 11.31 -1.38 12.97
CA ALA A 46 10.14 -1.83 13.73
C ALA A 46 9.24 -0.64 14.14
N MET A 47 9.83 0.47 14.55
CA MET A 47 9.11 1.71 14.88
C MET A 47 8.40 2.28 13.64
N LEU A 48 9.10 2.43 12.52
CA LEU A 48 8.51 2.93 11.27
C LEU A 48 7.38 2.04 10.78
N ARG A 49 7.51 0.70 10.92
CA ARG A 49 6.43 -0.24 10.59
C ARG A 49 5.21 -0.07 11.49
N LYS A 50 5.42 0.21 12.78
CA LYS A 50 4.34 0.44 13.75
C LYS A 50 3.60 1.75 13.45
N GLU A 51 4.33 2.82 13.16
CA GLU A 51 3.76 4.11 12.80
C GLU A 51 3.06 4.06 11.43
N ALA A 52 3.66 3.39 10.44
CA ALA A 52 3.02 3.17 9.16
C ALA A 52 1.70 2.38 9.29
N LYS A 53 1.62 1.42 10.22
CA LYS A 53 0.36 0.74 10.54
C LYS A 53 -0.65 1.67 11.21
N ALA A 54 -0.22 2.59 12.05
CA ALA A 54 -1.10 3.56 12.71
C ALA A 54 -1.57 4.67 11.75
N GLU A 55 -0.75 5.04 10.74
CA GLU A 55 -1.12 5.99 9.69
C GLU A 55 -1.93 5.34 8.54
N GLN A 56 -1.95 4.01 8.44
CA GLN A 56 -2.76 3.28 7.45
C GLN A 56 -4.28 3.43 7.68
N GLU A 57 -4.72 4.20 8.67
CA GLU A 57 -6.15 4.40 8.89
C GLU A 57 -6.83 5.26 7.82
N GLU A 58 -6.10 6.08 7.05
CA GLU A 58 -6.66 6.81 5.90
C GLU A 58 -5.50 7.22 4.97
N MET A 59 -5.24 6.47 3.92
CA MET A 59 -4.46 6.99 2.80
C MET A 59 -5.45 7.60 1.79
N PRO A 60 -5.59 8.93 1.70
CA PRO A 60 -6.45 9.56 0.71
C PRO A 60 -5.96 9.26 -0.70
N LEU A 61 -6.86 9.18 -1.67
CA LEU A 61 -6.52 9.03 -3.10
C LEU A 61 -5.50 10.10 -3.56
N GLU A 62 -5.56 11.28 -2.97
CA GLU A 62 -4.60 12.37 -3.16
C GLU A 62 -3.16 12.00 -2.76
N MET A 63 -3.00 11.20 -1.71
CA MET A 63 -1.67 10.74 -1.29
C MET A 63 -1.13 9.68 -2.26
N LEU A 64 -1.98 8.80 -2.76
CA LEU A 64 -1.63 7.84 -3.79
C LEU A 64 -1.17 8.55 -5.06
N SER A 65 -1.87 9.61 -5.49
CA SER A 65 -1.50 10.44 -6.63
C SER A 65 -0.12 11.09 -6.44
N ARG A 66 0.14 11.66 -5.25
CA ARG A 66 1.46 12.24 -4.94
C ARG A 66 2.60 11.23 -4.99
N ILE A 67 2.36 10.00 -4.52
CA ILE A 67 3.36 8.93 -4.57
C ILE A 67 3.60 8.52 -6.04
N ALA A 68 2.54 8.38 -6.83
CA ALA A 68 2.64 8.08 -8.25
C ALA A 68 3.45 9.14 -9.00
N ASP A 69 3.14 10.42 -8.79
CA ASP A 69 3.88 11.55 -9.37
C ASP A 69 5.36 11.53 -8.97
N ALA A 70 5.65 11.31 -7.68
CA ALA A 70 7.02 11.24 -7.17
C ALA A 70 7.82 10.06 -7.73
N THR A 71 7.15 8.98 -8.12
CA THR A 71 7.77 7.78 -8.73
C THR A 71 7.76 7.81 -10.25
N GLY A 72 7.19 8.86 -10.85
CA GLY A 72 7.10 9.03 -12.32
C GLY A 72 6.04 8.15 -12.97
N ILE A 73 5.09 7.63 -12.21
CA ILE A 73 3.95 6.85 -12.71
C ILE A 73 2.75 7.76 -12.93
N LYS A 74 2.17 7.70 -14.12
CA LYS A 74 0.89 8.32 -14.41
C LYS A 74 -0.25 7.45 -13.89
N LEU A 75 -1.05 8.00 -12.98
CA LEU A 75 -2.21 7.33 -12.43
C LEU A 75 -3.46 7.70 -13.23
N ASN A 76 -4.16 6.69 -13.77
CA ASN A 76 -5.45 6.86 -14.44
C ASN A 76 -6.51 6.15 -13.59
N VAL A 77 -7.45 6.92 -13.04
CA VAL A 77 -8.53 6.38 -12.20
C VAL A 77 -9.85 6.57 -12.91
N SER A 78 -10.65 5.51 -13.00
CA SER A 78 -12.01 5.52 -13.55
C SER A 78 -12.98 4.85 -12.57
N GLY A 79 -14.24 5.33 -12.57
CA GLY A 79 -15.25 4.91 -11.60
C GLY A 79 -15.20 5.71 -10.31
N GLU A 80 -16.05 5.34 -9.36
CA GLU A 80 -16.19 6.01 -8.07
C GLU A 80 -15.81 5.07 -6.93
N MET A 81 -15.17 5.65 -5.89
CA MET A 81 -14.80 4.90 -4.70
C MET A 81 -16.08 4.48 -3.95
N PRO A 82 -16.17 3.23 -3.45
CA PRO A 82 -17.32 2.78 -2.66
C PRO A 82 -17.59 3.69 -1.47
N VAL A 83 -18.86 3.80 -1.07
CA VAL A 83 -19.26 4.55 0.13
C VAL A 83 -18.94 3.76 1.40
N ASP A 84 -18.88 2.42 1.32
CA ASP A 84 -18.51 1.56 2.45
C ASP A 84 -17.06 1.79 2.88
N GLU A 85 -16.87 2.31 4.09
CA GLU A 85 -15.56 2.67 4.62
C GLU A 85 -14.59 1.48 4.71
N LYS A 86 -15.09 0.26 5.00
CA LYS A 86 -14.24 -0.93 5.09
C LYS A 86 -13.72 -1.32 3.70
N VAL A 87 -14.61 -1.29 2.70
CA VAL A 87 -14.27 -1.58 1.31
C VAL A 87 -13.35 -0.50 0.76
N GLN A 88 -13.65 0.76 1.07
CA GLN A 88 -12.81 1.90 0.67
C GLN A 88 -11.37 1.74 1.20
N LYS A 89 -11.21 1.41 2.48
CA LYS A 89 -9.90 1.17 3.10
C LYS A 89 -9.17 0.01 2.41
N LEU A 90 -9.86 -1.10 2.15
CA LEU A 90 -9.27 -2.26 1.47
C LEU A 90 -8.81 -1.89 0.05
N PHE A 91 -9.62 -1.13 -0.70
CA PHE A 91 -9.29 -0.71 -2.05
C PHE A 91 -8.11 0.27 -2.07
N MET A 92 -7.98 1.13 -1.07
CA MET A 92 -6.80 2.00 -0.93
C MET A 92 -5.53 1.21 -0.61
N GLU A 93 -5.61 0.18 0.23
CA GLU A 93 -4.48 -0.72 0.50
C GLU A 93 -4.08 -1.51 -0.76
N ALA A 94 -5.07 -2.01 -1.52
CA ALA A 94 -4.83 -2.66 -2.80
C ALA A 94 -4.18 -1.72 -3.82
N SER A 95 -4.60 -0.45 -3.85
CA SER A 95 -4.03 0.57 -4.72
C SER A 95 -2.57 0.87 -4.39
N ALA A 96 -2.23 0.94 -3.10
CA ALA A 96 -0.85 1.13 -2.65
C ALA A 96 0.06 -0.05 -3.02
N GLU A 97 -0.44 -1.27 -2.86
CA GLU A 97 0.30 -2.48 -3.25
C GLU A 97 0.48 -2.55 -4.77
N ALA A 98 -0.58 -2.27 -5.56
CA ALA A 98 -0.51 -2.25 -7.01
C ALA A 98 0.48 -1.21 -7.53
N LEU A 99 0.50 0.00 -6.94
CA LEU A 99 1.47 1.04 -7.27
C LEU A 99 2.90 0.60 -6.96
N THR A 100 3.12 0.01 -5.78
CA THR A 100 4.44 -0.51 -5.38
C THR A 100 4.94 -1.57 -6.36
N ASN A 101 4.06 -2.48 -6.78
CA ASN A 101 4.40 -3.54 -7.74
C ASN A 101 4.68 -2.98 -9.13
N ALA A 102 3.91 -2.00 -9.59
CA ALA A 102 4.12 -1.33 -10.86
C ALA A 102 5.50 -0.63 -10.91
N VAL A 103 5.89 0.05 -9.83
CA VAL A 103 7.21 0.71 -9.72
C VAL A 103 8.34 -0.30 -9.62
N SER A 104 8.22 -1.26 -8.67
CA SER A 104 9.36 -2.08 -8.24
C SER A 104 9.62 -3.28 -9.14
N HIS A 105 8.59 -3.81 -9.80
CA HIS A 105 8.67 -5.06 -10.54
C HIS A 105 8.38 -4.92 -12.02
N ALA A 106 7.42 -4.07 -12.40
CA ALA A 106 7.03 -3.94 -13.79
C ALA A 106 7.78 -2.83 -14.55
N GLY A 107 8.40 -1.88 -13.86
CA GLY A 107 8.99 -0.70 -14.49
C GLY A 107 7.97 0.11 -15.29
N ALA A 108 6.72 0.09 -14.84
CA ALA A 108 5.59 0.72 -15.51
C ALA A 108 5.71 2.24 -15.52
N LYS A 109 5.10 2.86 -16.51
CA LYS A 109 4.93 4.32 -16.61
C LYS A 109 3.50 4.75 -16.31
N THR A 110 2.56 3.82 -16.43
CA THR A 110 1.14 4.07 -16.23
C THR A 110 0.55 2.96 -15.33
N LEU A 111 -0.25 3.37 -14.36
CA LEU A 111 -1.12 2.48 -13.58
C LEU A 111 -2.56 2.91 -13.78
N GLU A 112 -3.38 2.01 -14.29
CA GLU A 112 -4.81 2.18 -14.46
C GLU A 112 -5.54 1.55 -13.29
N ILE A 113 -6.47 2.28 -12.69
CA ILE A 113 -7.35 1.84 -11.61
C ILE A 113 -8.79 1.98 -12.09
N ILE A 114 -9.50 0.86 -12.13
CA ILE A 114 -10.88 0.80 -12.60
C ILE A 114 -11.74 0.36 -11.43
N LEU A 115 -12.62 1.23 -10.98
CA LEU A 115 -13.60 0.98 -9.94
C LEU A 115 -14.95 0.65 -10.56
N THR A 116 -15.56 -0.43 -10.12
CA THR A 116 -16.86 -0.87 -10.62
C THR A 116 -17.77 -1.25 -9.45
N GLU A 117 -19.00 -0.78 -9.52
CA GLU A 117 -20.05 -1.14 -8.55
C GLU A 117 -21.18 -1.85 -9.30
N THR A 118 -21.65 -2.96 -8.73
CA THR A 118 -22.83 -3.69 -9.18
C THR A 118 -23.88 -3.70 -8.07
N GLU A 119 -25.02 -4.31 -8.31
CA GLU A 119 -26.05 -4.49 -7.27
C GLU A 119 -25.54 -5.30 -6.08
N SER A 120 -24.62 -6.25 -6.31
CA SER A 120 -24.19 -7.25 -5.31
C SER A 120 -22.74 -7.12 -4.87
N SER A 121 -21.93 -6.29 -5.54
CA SER A 121 -20.47 -6.23 -5.27
C SER A 121 -19.86 -4.89 -5.64
N TYR A 122 -18.71 -4.64 -5.02
CA TYR A 122 -17.74 -3.65 -5.41
C TYR A 122 -16.51 -4.36 -5.97
N SER A 123 -15.91 -3.83 -7.02
CA SER A 123 -14.64 -4.33 -7.53
C SER A 123 -13.67 -3.21 -7.90
N ILE A 124 -12.38 -3.51 -7.77
CA ILE A 124 -11.30 -2.66 -8.22
C ILE A 124 -10.32 -3.49 -9.04
N THR A 125 -9.98 -2.99 -10.22
CA THR A 125 -9.04 -3.64 -11.14
C THR A 125 -7.87 -2.73 -11.39
N PHE A 126 -6.66 -3.30 -11.31
CA PHE A 126 -5.40 -2.62 -11.58
C PHE A 126 -4.77 -3.21 -12.84
N LYS A 127 -4.31 -2.34 -13.73
CA LYS A 127 -3.54 -2.68 -14.92
C LYS A 127 -2.34 -1.75 -15.02
N ASN A 128 -1.24 -2.22 -15.56
CA ASN A 128 -0.08 -1.37 -15.82
C ASN A 128 0.51 -1.68 -17.19
N ASP A 129 1.25 -0.72 -17.74
CA ASP A 129 1.92 -0.81 -19.03
C ASP A 129 3.37 -1.32 -18.93
N GLY A 130 3.72 -1.90 -17.81
CA GLY A 130 5.07 -2.45 -17.57
C GLY A 130 5.28 -3.81 -18.22
N VAL A 131 6.41 -4.41 -17.88
CA VAL A 131 6.77 -5.73 -18.38
C VAL A 131 5.89 -6.79 -17.73
N ASN A 132 5.18 -7.57 -18.56
CA ASN A 132 4.42 -8.71 -18.05
C ASN A 132 5.34 -9.79 -17.50
N PRO A 133 5.01 -10.38 -16.35
CA PRO A 133 5.72 -11.56 -15.86
C PRO A 133 5.62 -12.71 -16.87
N THR A 134 6.73 -13.40 -17.10
CA THR A 134 6.78 -14.59 -17.98
C THR A 134 6.43 -15.88 -17.25
N GLU A 135 6.41 -15.84 -15.91
CA GLU A 135 6.09 -16.96 -15.03
C GLU A 135 4.96 -16.57 -14.09
N PRO A 136 4.19 -17.55 -13.58
CA PRO A 136 3.17 -17.27 -12.57
C PRO A 136 3.74 -16.49 -11.39
N ILE A 137 3.03 -15.45 -10.95
CA ILE A 137 3.47 -14.62 -9.85
C ILE A 137 3.47 -15.44 -8.55
N VAL A 138 4.64 -15.58 -7.95
CA VAL A 138 4.74 -16.05 -6.58
C VAL A 138 4.42 -14.87 -5.66
N GLU A 139 3.28 -14.95 -4.97
CA GLU A 139 2.84 -13.87 -4.09
C GLU A 139 3.87 -13.63 -2.98
N GLY A 140 4.48 -12.44 -3.00
CA GLY A 140 5.32 -11.95 -1.91
C GLY A 140 4.48 -11.42 -0.74
N GLY A 141 5.14 -10.94 0.31
CA GLY A 141 4.48 -10.52 1.55
C GLY A 141 3.35 -9.48 1.38
N GLY A 142 3.44 -8.57 0.40
CA GLY A 142 2.42 -7.55 0.11
C GLY A 142 1.14 -8.18 -0.43
N LEU A 143 1.24 -8.92 -1.54
CA LEU A 143 0.10 -9.58 -2.18
C LEU A 143 -0.54 -10.64 -1.27
N THR A 144 0.27 -11.44 -0.56
CA THR A 144 -0.24 -12.42 0.42
C THR A 144 -1.03 -11.73 1.54
N ASN A 145 -0.53 -10.61 2.06
CA ASN A 145 -1.24 -9.86 3.10
C ASN A 145 -2.53 -9.23 2.58
N LEU A 146 -2.50 -8.70 1.36
CA LEU A 146 -3.69 -8.16 0.69
C LEU A 146 -4.75 -9.25 0.50
N ARG A 147 -4.37 -10.42 -0.02
CA ARG A 147 -5.27 -11.57 -0.21
C ARG A 147 -5.96 -11.95 1.10
N ARG A 148 -5.20 -12.10 2.17
CA ARG A 148 -5.77 -12.41 3.49
C ARG A 148 -6.81 -11.37 3.93
N LYS A 149 -6.54 -10.07 3.74
CA LYS A 149 -7.50 -9.00 4.09
C LYS A 149 -8.75 -9.02 3.21
N VAL A 150 -8.60 -9.35 1.93
CA VAL A 150 -9.72 -9.52 1.01
C VAL A 150 -10.61 -10.68 1.46
N GLU A 151 -10.01 -11.82 1.80
CA GLU A 151 -10.72 -13.01 2.28
C GLU A 151 -11.42 -12.76 3.63
N GLU A 152 -10.81 -11.98 4.54
CA GLU A 152 -11.43 -11.55 5.80
C GLU A 152 -12.71 -10.72 5.58
N GLN A 153 -12.86 -10.08 4.42
CA GLN A 153 -14.06 -9.34 4.00
C GLN A 153 -14.94 -10.15 3.02
N PHE A 154 -14.80 -11.47 3.00
CA PHE A 154 -15.53 -12.37 2.10
C PHE A 154 -15.40 -12.00 0.61
N GLY A 155 -14.29 -11.39 0.27
CA GLY A 155 -13.94 -10.99 -1.10
C GLY A 155 -13.11 -12.04 -1.82
N THR A 156 -12.83 -11.76 -3.08
CA THR A 156 -11.93 -12.54 -3.95
C THR A 156 -10.86 -11.65 -4.54
N MET A 157 -9.67 -12.21 -4.70
CA MET A 157 -8.53 -11.56 -5.33
C MET A 157 -7.98 -12.45 -6.44
N GLU A 158 -7.93 -11.91 -7.65
CA GLU A 158 -7.47 -12.61 -8.85
C GLU A 158 -6.32 -11.85 -9.47
N ILE A 159 -5.29 -12.59 -9.89
CA ILE A 159 -4.15 -12.05 -10.62
C ILE A 159 -4.08 -12.75 -11.97
N SER A 160 -4.06 -12.00 -13.05
CA SER A 160 -3.85 -12.50 -14.41
C SER A 160 -2.59 -11.88 -15.00
N ILE A 161 -1.87 -12.65 -15.80
CA ILE A 161 -0.70 -12.19 -16.56
C ILE A 161 -0.92 -12.22 -18.06
N GLU A 162 -2.07 -12.75 -18.51
CA GLU A 162 -2.44 -12.84 -19.94
C GLU A 162 -3.81 -12.21 -20.16
N PRO A 163 -4.00 -11.43 -21.25
CA PRO A 163 -3.01 -10.95 -22.23
C PRO A 163 -2.10 -9.85 -21.68
N GLU A 164 -2.42 -9.26 -20.56
CA GLU A 164 -1.69 -8.22 -19.81
C GLU A 164 -1.84 -8.46 -18.32
N PHE A 165 -0.91 -7.94 -17.52
CA PHE A 165 -1.03 -8.00 -16.07
C PHE A 165 -2.30 -7.31 -15.60
N SER A 166 -3.06 -8.00 -14.77
CA SER A 166 -4.16 -7.42 -14.01
C SER A 166 -4.28 -8.02 -12.62
N LEU A 167 -4.58 -7.15 -11.66
CA LEU A 167 -4.96 -7.53 -10.30
C LEU A 167 -6.40 -7.06 -10.10
N ASN A 168 -7.29 -7.99 -9.78
CA ASN A 168 -8.69 -7.70 -9.49
C ASN A 168 -9.02 -8.07 -8.04
N VAL A 169 -9.69 -7.17 -7.35
CA VAL A 169 -10.23 -7.40 -6.01
C VAL A 169 -11.73 -7.13 -6.05
N THR A 170 -12.52 -8.10 -5.60
CA THR A 170 -13.98 -8.00 -5.55
C THR A 170 -14.46 -8.29 -4.14
N VAL A 171 -15.34 -7.44 -3.60
CA VAL A 171 -15.98 -7.59 -2.29
C VAL A 171 -17.50 -7.58 -2.47
N ARG A 172 -18.20 -8.51 -1.83
CA ARG A 172 -19.65 -8.53 -1.86
C ARG A 172 -20.22 -7.42 -0.99
N LYS A 173 -21.30 -6.82 -1.45
CA LYS A 173 -22.09 -5.92 -0.61
C LYS A 173 -22.72 -6.73 0.52
N GLU A 174 -22.66 -6.25 1.75
CA GLU A 174 -23.44 -6.82 2.82
C GLU A 174 -24.92 -6.69 2.40
N SER A 175 -25.59 -7.84 2.27
CA SER A 175 -27.05 -7.84 2.04
C SER A 175 -27.65 -7.14 3.23
N GLY A 176 -28.21 -5.95 3.04
CA GLY A 176 -28.98 -5.31 4.10
C GLY A 176 -30.09 -6.28 4.50
N GLU A 177 -29.92 -6.96 5.63
CA GLU A 177 -31.04 -7.61 6.27
C GLU A 177 -32.05 -6.49 6.57
N SER A 178 -33.05 -6.42 5.72
CA SER A 178 -34.28 -5.72 6.00
C SER A 178 -34.87 -6.37 7.26
N ASN A 179 -34.56 -5.78 8.42
CA ASN A 179 -35.37 -6.05 9.61
C ASN A 179 -36.80 -5.57 9.34
N GLY A 180 -37.64 -6.51 8.93
CA GLY A 180 -39.08 -6.38 8.94
C GLY A 180 -39.63 -6.56 10.35
#